data_92d24503f5d867f39be0750a34b2c838
#
_entry.id   92d24503f5d867f39be0750a34b2c838
#
_cell.length_a   1.000
_cell.length_b   1.000
_cell.length_c   1.000
_cell.angle_alpha   90.00
_cell.angle_beta   90.00
_cell.angle_gamma   90.00
#
_symmetry.space_group_name_H-M   'P 1'
#
loop_
_entity.id
_entity.type
_entity.pdbx_description
1 polymer ?
#
loop_
_entity_poly.entity_id
_entity_poly.type
_entity_poly.pdbx_seq_one_letter_code
_entity_poly.pdbx_strand_id
1 'polypeptide(L)'
;FLLLSPSRGFNIFALAPVSFAMVFATFGLTSSSKKIVFIDNLDLIQNTKARENLINTVLESGAMLVYTSKERLQDLEETVKNKLERKETCTLDIRPMYKESRDILVTNIGRIMGKGKEEIEAVRLAMDYMVQSQTCLFSFTPSDTLQYIKFFFREGTAENKKFRDFSLIFETNIRNSILNVCSAELSNIYLILLDYLADYMYFELKTERISNEDFSRTVEIFNQSRRTAINPKSFLISCVNANILTEVSDDFAVEFHDKNTYAYFVAKALNRQFEKDPTELAKLKFVMQHFCFGINDTFILFLSFIRSNTKIITGIQMAAQDLLKEFHEWDFRESNIPFLQRAQKTSASVPSKKDRKETKLHTEQVEEKRHNTIKFRGIFDYDESDVQKEKYMILRALKYTQLLGRGLVDQYGNLDANEVDSLVGALYSLPQKIVYAMLKPQQEHIDDTVQRLLQFVKKAMPEEHITEDKIRQLLADVGTTLALNILNDIAFNAANKSTIHALESYTSQKYNAKILRLMMQENVGDTSVFVQNAIALQREIGNDPYAKMLIGRIAYKHIIYQENIDSREISRLISGNILNDRSKTTLLLSKESASQS
;
A
#
# COMPACT_ATOMS: atom_id res chain seq x y z
N PHE A 1 29.19 -6.68 18.68
CA PHE A 1 30.10 -5.65 19.21
C PHE A 1 30.78 -4.93 18.04
N LEU A 2 30.41 -3.69 17.78
CA LEU A 2 31.17 -2.81 16.89
C LEU A 2 31.90 -1.79 17.78
N LEU A 3 33.19 -2.01 18.00
CA LEU A 3 34.09 -1.00 18.52
C LEU A 3 34.53 -0.11 17.36
N LEU A 4 33.94 1.07 17.24
CA LEU A 4 34.43 2.11 16.35
C LEU A 4 35.49 2.91 17.10
N SER A 5 36.74 2.82 16.64
CA SER A 5 37.89 3.54 17.20
C SER A 5 37.72 5.07 17.09
N PRO A 6 38.03 5.83 18.11
CA PRO A 6 37.67 7.25 18.20
C PRO A 6 38.74 8.14 17.55
N SER A 7 38.30 8.92 16.58
CA SER A 7 39.16 10.04 16.12
C SER A 7 38.76 11.41 16.70
N ARG A 8 37.90 11.50 17.70
CA ARG A 8 37.61 12.77 18.44
C ARG A 8 36.90 12.53 19.77
N GLY A 9 37.58 12.03 20.79
CA GLY A 9 37.22 12.24 22.21
C GLY A 9 35.87 11.70 22.72
N PHE A 10 35.21 10.80 22.01
CA PHE A 10 33.96 10.14 22.44
C PHE A 10 34.18 8.62 22.50
N ASN A 11 33.84 8.02 23.63
CA ASN A 11 33.73 6.56 23.73
C ASN A 11 32.30 6.15 23.46
N ILE A 12 32.07 5.40 22.36
CA ILE A 12 30.76 4.90 21.96
C ILE A 12 30.68 3.42 22.33
N PHE A 13 29.66 3.05 23.10
CA PHE A 13 29.37 1.67 23.48
C PHE A 13 28.00 1.29 22.99
N ALA A 14 27.90 0.22 22.16
CA ALA A 14 26.65 -0.39 21.73
C ALA A 14 26.53 -1.76 22.42
N LEU A 15 25.41 -2.01 23.09
CA LEU A 15 25.20 -3.22 23.88
C LEU A 15 23.87 -3.87 23.53
N ALA A 16 23.88 -5.19 23.39
CA ALA A 16 22.68 -6.00 23.27
C ALA A 16 22.04 -6.23 24.68
N PRO A 17 20.72 -6.31 24.78
CA PRO A 17 19.99 -6.24 26.06
C PRO A 17 20.37 -7.29 27.11
N VAL A 18 20.80 -8.47 26.68
CA VAL A 18 20.98 -9.65 27.57
C VAL A 18 22.26 -9.64 28.40
N SER A 19 23.27 -8.80 28.08
CA SER A 19 24.59 -8.81 28.74
C SER A 19 24.91 -7.51 29.48
N PHE A 20 23.93 -6.64 29.65
CA PHE A 20 24.17 -5.26 30.11
C PHE A 20 24.73 -5.16 31.55
N ALA A 21 24.21 -5.94 32.47
CA ALA A 21 24.65 -5.91 33.86
C ALA A 21 26.13 -6.36 34.04
N MET A 22 26.60 -7.25 33.16
CA MET A 22 28.01 -7.73 33.21
C MET A 22 29.01 -6.73 32.62
N VAL A 23 28.59 -5.96 31.61
CA VAL A 23 29.50 -5.03 30.91
C VAL A 23 29.73 -3.74 31.70
N PHE A 24 28.71 -3.25 32.41
CA PHE A 24 28.88 -2.07 33.28
C PHE A 24 29.83 -2.32 34.47
N ALA A 25 29.88 -3.55 34.98
CA ALA A 25 30.79 -3.93 36.06
C ALA A 25 32.26 -4.02 35.61
N THR A 26 32.49 -4.25 34.31
CA THR A 26 33.86 -4.47 33.77
C THR A 26 34.51 -3.21 33.20
N PHE A 27 33.77 -2.19 32.84
CA PHE A 27 34.29 -0.94 32.30
C PHE A 27 34.20 0.16 33.38
N GLY A 28 35.22 0.31 34.21
CA GLY A 28 35.38 1.45 35.09
C GLY A 28 35.32 2.76 34.31
N LEU A 29 34.19 3.44 34.42
CA LEU A 29 33.93 4.69 33.72
C LEU A 29 34.75 5.82 34.35
N THR A 30 35.92 6.15 33.80
CA THR A 30 36.73 7.28 34.24
C THR A 30 36.06 8.62 33.91
N SER A 31 36.14 9.59 34.81
CA SER A 31 35.30 10.79 34.91
C SER A 31 35.54 11.91 33.90
N SER A 32 36.43 11.77 32.92
CA SER A 32 36.92 12.92 32.14
C SER A 32 36.50 12.98 30.67
N SER A 33 35.73 12.00 30.14
CA SER A 33 35.30 11.98 28.74
C SER A 33 33.78 12.03 28.60
N LYS A 34 33.28 12.78 27.62
CA LYS A 34 31.85 12.73 27.23
C LYS A 34 31.50 11.30 26.77
N LYS A 35 30.53 10.69 27.42
CA LYS A 35 30.14 9.30 27.19
C LYS A 35 28.79 9.27 26.53
N ILE A 36 28.61 8.39 25.53
CA ILE A 36 27.33 8.12 24.91
C ILE A 36 27.05 6.61 25.04
N VAL A 37 25.92 6.28 25.62
CA VAL A 37 25.44 4.89 25.74
C VAL A 37 24.27 4.70 24.80
N PHE A 38 24.38 3.73 23.89
CA PHE A 38 23.32 3.31 23.02
C PHE A 38 22.66 2.05 23.59
N ILE A 39 21.34 2.09 23.73
CA ILE A 39 20.51 0.95 24.10
C ILE A 39 19.54 0.70 22.93
N ASP A 40 19.69 -0.45 22.29
CA ASP A 40 18.78 -0.85 21.23
C ASP A 40 17.63 -1.67 21.81
N ASN A 41 16.40 -1.36 21.36
CA ASN A 41 15.17 -2.02 21.80
C ASN A 41 14.99 -2.02 23.33
N LEU A 42 14.93 -0.84 23.94
CA LEU A 42 14.75 -0.67 25.39
C LEU A 42 13.45 -1.35 25.90
N ASP A 43 12.43 -1.41 25.07
CA ASP A 43 11.15 -2.09 25.31
C ASP A 43 11.28 -3.61 25.51
N LEU A 44 12.33 -4.25 24.99
CA LEU A 44 12.59 -5.67 25.23
C LEU A 44 13.07 -5.98 26.65
N ILE A 45 13.41 -4.97 27.44
CA ILE A 45 13.71 -5.15 28.88
C ILE A 45 12.38 -5.15 29.64
N GLN A 46 11.83 -6.33 29.84
CA GLN A 46 10.49 -6.55 30.36
C GLN A 46 10.31 -6.22 31.83
N ASN A 47 11.38 -6.39 32.63
CA ASN A 47 11.33 -6.07 34.04
C ASN A 47 11.49 -4.56 34.24
N THR A 48 10.40 -3.90 34.63
CA THR A 48 10.34 -2.45 34.89
C THR A 48 11.45 -1.96 35.79
N LYS A 49 11.71 -2.67 36.89
CA LYS A 49 12.80 -2.30 37.83
C LYS A 49 14.17 -2.42 37.18
N ALA A 50 14.39 -3.44 36.36
CA ALA A 50 15.63 -3.60 35.61
C ALA A 50 15.81 -2.49 34.57
N ARG A 51 14.74 -2.11 33.85
CA ARG A 51 14.70 -1.01 32.89
C ARG A 51 15.00 0.33 33.59
N GLU A 52 14.35 0.59 34.71
CA GLU A 52 14.56 1.77 35.53
C GLU A 52 15.99 1.85 36.08
N ASN A 53 16.51 0.75 36.64
CA ASN A 53 17.86 0.69 37.17
C ASN A 53 18.91 0.95 36.09
N LEU A 54 18.70 0.41 34.91
CA LEU A 54 19.56 0.62 33.75
C LEU A 54 19.61 2.11 33.37
N ILE A 55 18.44 2.72 33.17
CA ILE A 55 18.33 4.13 32.82
C ILE A 55 18.98 5.01 33.90
N ASN A 56 18.69 4.73 35.18
CA ASN A 56 19.29 5.46 36.28
C ASN A 56 20.81 5.36 36.26
N THR A 57 21.35 4.15 36.13
CA THR A 57 22.80 3.91 36.12
C THR A 57 23.49 4.70 35.01
N VAL A 58 22.87 4.73 33.81
CA VAL A 58 23.41 5.50 32.68
C VAL A 58 23.36 7.01 32.98
N LEU A 59 22.21 7.50 33.44
CA LEU A 59 22.01 8.92 33.72
C LEU A 59 22.89 9.42 34.88
N GLU A 60 23.08 8.61 35.94
CA GLU A 60 23.98 8.90 37.08
C GLU A 60 25.45 8.91 36.70
N SER A 61 25.83 8.13 35.67
CA SER A 61 27.19 8.16 35.13
C SER A 61 27.51 9.44 34.35
N GLY A 62 26.57 10.36 34.18
CA GLY A 62 26.71 11.57 33.37
C GLY A 62 26.81 11.30 31.86
N ALA A 63 26.48 10.10 31.41
CA ALA A 63 26.49 9.75 30.01
C ALA A 63 25.23 10.27 29.31
N MET A 64 25.35 10.60 28.00
CA MET A 64 24.21 10.79 27.13
C MET A 64 23.60 9.41 26.80
N LEU A 65 22.33 9.22 27.09
CA LEU A 65 21.61 8.02 26.74
C LEU A 65 20.91 8.21 25.36
N VAL A 66 21.22 7.32 24.44
CA VAL A 66 20.47 7.18 23.17
C VAL A 66 19.86 5.79 23.18
N TYR A 67 18.56 5.70 23.08
CA TYR A 67 17.88 4.41 23.05
C TYR A 67 16.88 4.33 21.88
N THR A 68 16.65 3.12 21.39
CA THR A 68 15.55 2.82 20.49
C THR A 68 14.47 2.05 21.25
N SER A 69 13.22 2.27 20.87
CA SER A 69 12.06 1.56 21.42
C SER A 69 10.95 1.54 20.39
N LYS A 70 10.17 0.46 20.34
CA LYS A 70 8.91 0.39 19.56
C LYS A 70 7.79 1.14 20.29
N GLU A 71 7.85 1.19 21.61
CA GLU A 71 6.90 1.93 22.45
C GLU A 71 7.21 3.43 22.36
N ARG A 72 6.18 4.24 22.22
CA ARG A 72 6.32 5.70 22.31
C ARG A 72 6.63 6.07 23.75
N LEU A 73 7.34 7.18 23.95
CA LEU A 73 7.64 7.70 25.29
C LEU A 73 6.37 7.85 26.16
N GLN A 74 5.24 8.14 25.51
CA GLN A 74 3.93 8.28 26.17
C GLN A 74 3.34 6.95 26.67
N ASP A 75 3.73 5.85 26.05
CA ASP A 75 3.24 4.49 26.35
C ASP A 75 4.15 3.76 27.35
N LEU A 76 5.33 4.35 27.66
CA LEU A 76 6.21 3.85 28.70
C LEU A 76 5.59 4.07 30.08
N GLU A 77 5.90 3.18 31.01
CA GLU A 77 5.44 3.29 32.39
C GLU A 77 5.78 4.66 32.99
N GLU A 78 4.86 5.17 33.78
CA GLU A 78 4.91 6.54 34.31
C GLU A 78 6.20 6.84 35.09
N THR A 79 6.78 5.84 35.75
CA THR A 79 8.04 5.96 36.47
C THR A 79 9.24 6.17 35.56
N VAL A 80 9.30 5.45 34.44
CA VAL A 80 10.36 5.58 33.42
C VAL A 80 10.17 6.89 32.66
N LYS A 81 8.94 7.19 32.28
CA LYS A 81 8.58 8.44 31.61
C LYS A 81 8.97 9.67 32.42
N ASN A 82 8.58 9.73 33.69
CA ASN A 82 8.90 10.84 34.59
C ASN A 82 10.41 11.06 34.77
N LYS A 83 11.19 10.00 34.69
CA LYS A 83 12.64 10.09 34.78
C LYS A 83 13.30 10.62 33.50
N LEU A 84 12.76 10.20 32.35
CA LEU A 84 13.23 10.67 31.04
C LEU A 84 12.81 12.13 30.79
N GLU A 85 11.58 12.52 31.16
CA GLU A 85 11.07 13.88 30.98
C GLU A 85 11.76 14.94 31.90
N ARG A 86 12.33 14.54 33.05
CA ARG A 86 13.05 15.44 33.96
C ARG A 86 14.42 15.92 33.46
N LYS A 87 14.91 15.34 32.37
CA LYS A 87 16.15 15.74 31.69
C LYS A 87 15.84 16.29 30.32
N GLU A 88 16.76 17.05 29.73
CA GLU A 88 16.66 17.50 28.35
C GLU A 88 16.60 16.28 27.43
N THR A 89 15.39 15.84 27.10
CA THR A 89 15.12 14.65 26.29
C THR A 89 14.63 15.10 24.93
N CYS A 90 15.26 14.61 23.87
CA CYS A 90 14.82 14.79 22.50
C CYS A 90 14.32 13.43 21.98
N THR A 91 13.05 13.33 21.66
CA THR A 91 12.46 12.13 21.05
C THR A 91 12.47 12.31 19.54
N LEU A 92 13.05 11.35 18.84
CA LEU A 92 13.08 11.30 17.37
C LEU A 92 12.33 10.05 16.91
N ASP A 93 11.28 10.27 16.15
CA ASP A 93 10.58 9.16 15.49
C ASP A 93 11.30 8.78 14.19
N ILE A 94 11.63 7.50 14.04
CA ILE A 94 12.09 6.98 12.74
C ILE A 94 10.85 6.84 11.85
N ARG A 95 10.68 7.81 10.97
CA ARG A 95 9.56 7.83 10.03
C ARG A 95 9.85 6.96 8.82
N PRO A 96 8.80 6.43 8.18
CA PRO A 96 8.93 5.85 6.85
C PRO A 96 9.55 6.84 5.87
N MET A 97 10.28 6.33 4.90
CA MET A 97 10.84 7.17 3.84
C MET A 97 9.75 7.53 2.84
N TYR A 98 9.38 8.81 2.80
CA TYR A 98 8.45 9.34 1.80
C TYR A 98 9.13 9.55 0.45
N LYS A 99 8.35 9.90 -0.57
CA LYS A 99 8.78 9.92 -1.97
C LYS A 99 10.12 10.61 -2.21
N GLU A 100 10.31 11.84 -1.73
CA GLU A 100 11.55 12.60 -1.95
C GLU A 100 12.77 11.88 -1.36
N SER A 101 12.66 11.42 -0.11
CA SER A 101 13.72 10.69 0.58
C SER A 101 14.04 9.35 -0.11
N ARG A 102 13.01 8.64 -0.58
CA ARG A 102 13.17 7.40 -1.35
C ARG A 102 13.90 7.66 -2.66
N ASP A 103 13.49 8.69 -3.42
CA ASP A 103 14.09 9.05 -4.71
C ASP A 103 15.57 9.43 -4.57
N ILE A 104 15.92 10.18 -3.51
CA ILE A 104 17.30 10.50 -3.17
C ILE A 104 18.10 9.23 -2.87
N LEU A 105 17.54 8.33 -2.05
CA LEU A 105 18.21 7.09 -1.67
C LEU A 105 18.42 6.17 -2.88
N VAL A 106 17.40 5.97 -3.73
CA VAL A 106 17.52 5.20 -4.98
C VAL A 106 18.62 5.76 -5.87
N THR A 107 18.64 7.08 -6.03
CA THR A 107 19.64 7.76 -6.87
C THR A 107 21.04 7.56 -6.33
N ASN A 108 21.26 7.71 -5.04
CA ASN A 108 22.55 7.57 -4.41
C ASN A 108 23.06 6.13 -4.44
N ILE A 109 22.20 5.16 -4.13
CA ILE A 109 22.55 3.73 -4.20
C ILE A 109 22.84 3.31 -5.64
N GLY A 110 22.02 3.74 -6.61
CA GLY A 110 22.24 3.47 -8.02
C GLY A 110 23.61 3.98 -8.49
N ARG A 111 23.99 5.21 -8.12
CA ARG A 111 25.32 5.76 -8.41
C ARG A 111 26.46 4.96 -7.78
N ILE A 112 26.32 4.58 -6.50
CA ILE A 112 27.31 3.74 -5.80
C ILE A 112 27.46 2.39 -6.50
N MET A 113 26.37 1.82 -7.02
CA MET A 113 26.37 0.55 -7.74
C MET A 113 26.75 0.69 -9.23
N GLY A 114 27.10 1.89 -9.71
CA GLY A 114 27.47 2.13 -11.10
C GLY A 114 26.33 2.01 -12.11
N LYS A 115 25.08 2.19 -11.68
CA LYS A 115 23.89 2.04 -12.51
C LYS A 115 23.62 3.25 -13.39
N GLY A 116 23.11 3.01 -14.60
CA GLY A 116 22.72 4.05 -15.55
C GLY A 116 21.47 4.83 -15.12
N LYS A 117 21.26 5.99 -15.75
CA LYS A 117 20.09 6.83 -15.43
C LYS A 117 18.76 6.12 -15.66
N GLU A 118 18.65 5.32 -16.70
CA GLU A 118 17.43 4.56 -17.04
C GLU A 118 17.14 3.48 -16.01
N GLU A 119 18.16 2.77 -15.51
CA GLU A 119 18.01 1.78 -14.45
C GLU A 119 17.57 2.44 -13.13
N ILE A 120 18.17 3.58 -12.78
CA ILE A 120 17.81 4.35 -11.59
C ILE A 120 16.35 4.79 -11.67
N GLU A 121 15.90 5.30 -12.81
CA GLU A 121 14.52 5.72 -13.01
C GLU A 121 13.54 4.53 -12.96
N ALA A 122 13.91 3.39 -13.53
CA ALA A 122 13.10 2.17 -13.44
C ALA A 122 12.89 1.72 -11.99
N VAL A 123 13.93 1.79 -11.13
CA VAL A 123 13.82 1.47 -9.72
C VAL A 123 12.97 2.50 -8.96
N ARG A 124 13.08 3.80 -9.26
CA ARG A 124 12.22 4.85 -8.68
C ARG A 124 10.75 4.57 -8.97
N LEU A 125 10.43 4.26 -10.23
CA LEU A 125 9.07 3.91 -10.64
C LEU A 125 8.56 2.63 -9.95
N ALA A 126 9.41 1.61 -9.79
CA ALA A 126 9.07 0.39 -9.07
C ALA A 126 8.75 0.67 -7.60
N MET A 127 9.55 1.51 -6.92
CA MET A 127 9.32 1.93 -5.54
C MET A 127 8.01 2.73 -5.40
N ASP A 128 7.74 3.66 -6.31
CA ASP A 128 6.48 4.41 -6.33
C ASP A 128 5.28 3.47 -6.55
N TYR A 129 5.44 2.47 -7.41
CA TYR A 129 4.43 1.46 -7.61
C TYR A 129 4.14 0.65 -6.35
N MET A 130 5.17 0.26 -5.59
CA MET A 130 5.00 -0.43 -4.30
C MET A 130 4.16 0.39 -3.32
N VAL A 131 4.43 1.69 -3.20
CA VAL A 131 3.69 2.60 -2.32
C VAL A 131 2.25 2.78 -2.77
N GLN A 132 2.05 3.00 -4.09
CA GLN A 132 0.72 3.25 -4.66
C GLN A 132 -0.16 1.99 -4.69
N SER A 133 0.45 0.81 -4.67
CA SER A 133 -0.29 -0.45 -4.70
C SER A 133 -1.21 -0.66 -3.50
N GLN A 134 -1.32 0.33 -2.63
CA GLN A 134 -2.26 0.49 -1.48
C GLN A 134 -2.25 -0.64 -0.46
N THR A 135 -1.46 -1.63 -0.70
CA THR A 135 -1.28 -2.66 0.27
C THR A 135 -0.23 -2.14 1.22
N CYS A 136 -0.59 -1.92 2.46
CA CYS A 136 0.34 -1.68 3.56
C CYS A 136 1.24 -2.91 3.80
N LEU A 137 1.60 -3.62 2.70
CA LEU A 137 2.42 -4.83 2.72
C LEU A 137 3.86 -4.55 3.09
N PHE A 138 4.33 -3.35 2.78
CA PHE A 138 5.72 -3.01 2.93
C PHE A 138 5.87 -1.87 3.91
N SER A 139 6.72 -2.09 4.90
CA SER A 139 7.29 -1.01 5.68
C SER A 139 8.29 -0.26 4.82
N PHE A 140 8.25 1.05 4.83
CA PHE A 140 9.24 1.90 4.18
C PHE A 140 10.20 2.53 5.19
N THR A 141 10.54 1.79 6.25
CA THR A 141 11.65 2.21 7.10
C THR A 141 12.93 2.36 6.26
N PRO A 142 13.91 3.15 6.68
CA PRO A 142 15.16 3.29 5.94
C PRO A 142 15.85 1.96 5.62
N SER A 143 15.79 1.00 6.56
CA SER A 143 16.38 -0.34 6.39
C SER A 143 15.65 -1.15 5.32
N ASP A 144 14.32 -1.22 5.39
CA ASP A 144 13.51 -1.97 4.45
C ASP A 144 13.60 -1.36 3.05
N THR A 145 13.49 -0.03 2.98
CA THR A 145 13.65 0.71 1.72
C THR A 145 14.98 0.39 1.04
N LEU A 146 16.07 0.33 1.82
CA LEU A 146 17.38 -0.04 1.29
C LEU A 146 17.41 -1.48 0.76
N GLN A 147 16.74 -2.42 1.45
CA GLN A 147 16.64 -3.81 1.00
C GLN A 147 15.88 -3.91 -0.33
N TYR A 148 14.74 -3.21 -0.46
CA TYR A 148 13.96 -3.18 -1.70
C TYR A 148 14.75 -2.57 -2.85
N ILE A 149 15.45 -1.46 -2.64
CA ILE A 149 16.29 -0.84 -3.65
C ILE A 149 17.39 -1.80 -4.13
N LYS A 150 18.07 -2.48 -3.19
CA LYS A 150 19.09 -3.48 -3.53
C LYS A 150 18.52 -4.66 -4.31
N PHE A 151 17.33 -5.12 -3.93
CA PHE A 151 16.62 -6.18 -4.64
C PHE A 151 16.37 -5.76 -6.10
N PHE A 152 15.74 -4.62 -6.32
CA PHE A 152 15.42 -4.13 -7.66
C PHE A 152 16.67 -3.94 -8.55
N PHE A 153 17.77 -3.45 -7.99
CA PHE A 153 19.02 -3.32 -8.76
C PHE A 153 19.72 -4.64 -9.08
N ARG A 154 19.49 -5.68 -8.27
CA ARG A 154 20.08 -7.01 -8.49
C ARG A 154 19.28 -7.85 -9.48
N GLU A 155 17.97 -7.88 -9.33
CA GLU A 155 17.07 -8.73 -10.14
C GLU A 155 16.74 -8.15 -11.52
N GLY A 156 17.25 -6.96 -11.85
CA GLY A 156 17.18 -6.39 -13.19
C GLY A 156 15.77 -5.93 -13.59
N THR A 157 15.39 -4.74 -13.17
CA THR A 157 14.11 -4.11 -13.59
C THR A 157 14.15 -3.56 -15.02
N ALA A 158 15.27 -3.73 -15.75
CA ALA A 158 15.57 -2.99 -16.98
C ALA A 158 14.58 -3.23 -18.14
N GLU A 159 13.96 -4.40 -18.22
CA GLU A 159 13.00 -4.71 -19.29
C GLU A 159 11.52 -4.57 -18.87
N ASN A 160 11.23 -4.69 -17.57
CA ASN A 160 9.89 -4.51 -17.03
C ASN A 160 9.84 -3.25 -16.18
N LYS A 161 9.43 -2.14 -16.75
CA LYS A 161 9.29 -0.83 -16.09
C LYS A 161 8.39 -0.83 -14.84
N LYS A 162 7.75 -1.96 -14.51
CA LYS A 162 6.93 -2.17 -13.31
C LYS A 162 7.14 -3.59 -12.81
N PHE A 163 8.08 -3.75 -11.87
CA PHE A 163 8.19 -4.99 -11.11
C PHE A 163 6.93 -5.15 -10.26
N ARG A 164 6.28 -6.31 -10.35
CA ARG A 164 4.99 -6.54 -9.72
C ARG A 164 4.96 -7.74 -8.80
N ASP A 165 6.01 -8.54 -8.79
CA ASP A 165 6.07 -9.73 -7.94
C ASP A 165 6.52 -9.39 -6.52
N PHE A 166 5.60 -8.80 -5.75
CA PHE A 166 5.84 -8.47 -4.35
C PHE A 166 5.99 -9.71 -3.48
N SER A 167 5.37 -10.81 -3.85
CA SER A 167 5.49 -12.05 -3.10
C SER A 167 6.91 -12.59 -3.14
N LEU A 168 7.61 -12.44 -4.27
CA LEU A 168 8.99 -12.84 -4.41
C LEU A 168 9.93 -12.03 -3.52
N ILE A 169 9.72 -10.70 -3.43
CA ILE A 169 10.50 -9.85 -2.51
C ILE A 169 10.28 -10.33 -1.07
N PHE A 170 9.02 -10.51 -0.70
CA PHE A 170 8.64 -10.90 0.65
C PHE A 170 9.20 -12.29 0.99
N GLU A 171 9.02 -13.27 0.11
CA GLU A 171 9.55 -14.62 0.26
C GLU A 171 11.08 -14.64 0.35
N THR A 172 11.76 -13.88 -0.51
CA THR A 172 13.22 -13.78 -0.51
C THR A 172 13.73 -13.21 0.81
N ASN A 173 13.08 -12.15 1.33
CA ASN A 173 13.46 -11.55 2.59
C ASN A 173 13.26 -12.52 3.77
N ILE A 174 12.08 -13.17 3.87
CA ILE A 174 11.81 -14.17 4.90
C ILE A 174 12.81 -15.33 4.83
N ARG A 175 13.03 -15.87 3.63
CA ARG A 175 13.97 -16.98 3.43
C ARG A 175 15.39 -16.61 3.83
N ASN A 176 15.87 -15.42 3.45
CA ASN A 176 17.19 -14.94 3.81
C ASN A 176 17.30 -14.72 5.33
N SER A 177 16.28 -14.17 5.97
CA SER A 177 16.25 -13.97 7.42
C SER A 177 16.40 -15.30 8.18
N ILE A 178 15.68 -16.35 7.74
CA ILE A 178 15.81 -17.68 8.34
C ILE A 178 17.19 -18.31 8.05
N LEU A 179 17.68 -18.22 6.82
CA LEU A 179 19.00 -18.76 6.44
C LEU A 179 20.15 -18.11 7.19
N ASN A 180 20.00 -16.89 7.65
CA ASN A 180 21.02 -16.22 8.48
C ASN A 180 21.13 -16.76 9.91
N VAL A 181 20.10 -17.46 10.39
CA VAL A 181 20.00 -17.93 11.79
C VAL A 181 19.99 -19.45 11.93
N CYS A 182 19.84 -20.22 10.84
CA CYS A 182 19.85 -21.67 10.87
C CYS A 182 20.42 -22.27 9.57
N SER A 183 20.68 -23.58 9.57
CA SER A 183 21.16 -24.29 8.37
C SER A 183 20.10 -24.32 7.25
N ALA A 184 20.54 -24.50 6.00
CA ALA A 184 19.65 -24.60 4.85
C ALA A 184 18.62 -25.74 4.97
N GLU A 185 18.99 -26.87 5.57
CA GLU A 185 18.08 -28.00 5.81
C GLU A 185 16.97 -27.64 6.81
N LEU A 186 17.34 -27.04 7.93
CA LEU A 186 16.39 -26.59 8.96
C LEU A 186 15.52 -25.44 8.45
N SER A 187 16.05 -24.56 7.61
CA SER A 187 15.28 -23.42 7.10
C SER A 187 14.02 -23.84 6.34
N ASN A 188 14.11 -24.87 5.52
CA ASN A 188 12.95 -25.39 4.78
C ASN A 188 11.90 -26.00 5.72
N ILE A 189 12.34 -26.72 6.77
CA ILE A 189 11.43 -27.31 7.74
C ILE A 189 10.77 -26.21 8.58
N TYR A 190 11.52 -25.20 8.99
CA TYR A 190 11.01 -24.05 9.75
C TYR A 190 9.97 -23.26 8.96
N LEU A 191 10.18 -23.02 7.66
CA LEU A 191 9.19 -22.37 6.81
C LEU A 191 7.88 -23.18 6.74
N ILE A 192 7.96 -24.52 6.66
CA ILE A 192 6.77 -25.37 6.65
C ILE A 192 6.06 -25.37 8.01
N LEU A 193 6.81 -25.35 9.10
CA LEU A 193 6.25 -25.25 10.45
C LEU A 193 5.59 -23.89 10.70
N LEU A 194 6.16 -22.80 10.18
CA LEU A 194 5.53 -21.47 10.23
C LEU A 194 4.21 -21.42 9.44
N ASP A 195 4.15 -22.09 8.26
CA ASP A 195 2.88 -22.22 7.53
C ASP A 195 1.84 -22.96 8.39
N TYR A 196 2.23 -24.07 9.03
CA TYR A 196 1.34 -24.85 9.89
C TYR A 196 0.88 -24.08 11.12
N LEU A 197 1.79 -23.36 11.77
CA LEU A 197 1.48 -22.50 12.92
C LEU A 197 0.49 -21.39 12.54
N ALA A 198 0.73 -20.72 11.40
CA ALA A 198 -0.14 -19.65 10.93
C ALA A 198 -1.56 -20.15 10.59
N ASP A 199 -1.68 -21.30 9.93
CA ASP A 199 -2.97 -21.93 9.64
C ASP A 199 -3.75 -22.23 10.93
N TYR A 200 -3.08 -22.85 11.91
CA TYR A 200 -3.68 -23.20 13.18
C TYR A 200 -4.15 -21.95 13.96
N MET A 201 -3.28 -20.96 14.07
CA MET A 201 -3.63 -19.70 14.76
C MET A 201 -4.81 -18.98 14.08
N TYR A 202 -4.82 -18.93 12.74
CA TYR A 202 -5.79 -18.14 11.99
C TYR A 202 -7.16 -18.83 11.86
N PHE A 203 -7.21 -20.11 11.48
CA PHE A 203 -8.47 -20.79 11.18
C PHE A 203 -9.05 -21.54 12.37
N GLU A 204 -8.20 -22.08 13.26
CA GLU A 204 -8.67 -22.88 14.40
C GLU A 204 -8.81 -22.02 15.66
N LEU A 205 -7.75 -21.32 16.05
CA LEU A 205 -7.76 -20.52 17.27
C LEU A 205 -8.38 -19.14 17.09
N LYS A 206 -8.37 -18.58 15.87
CA LYS A 206 -8.81 -17.22 15.55
C LYS A 206 -8.13 -16.17 16.43
N THR A 207 -6.82 -16.25 16.56
CA THR A 207 -6.01 -15.40 17.44
C THR A 207 -4.77 -14.89 16.75
N GLU A 208 -4.31 -13.71 17.17
CA GLU A 208 -3.00 -13.16 16.79
C GLU A 208 -1.88 -13.70 17.68
N ARG A 209 -2.21 -14.24 18.85
CA ARG A 209 -1.28 -14.68 19.88
C ARG A 209 -1.57 -16.10 20.31
N ILE A 210 -0.53 -16.90 20.46
CA ILE A 210 -0.63 -18.27 20.95
C ILE A 210 0.17 -18.39 22.24
N SER A 211 -0.36 -19.10 23.25
CA SER A 211 0.38 -19.37 24.48
C SER A 211 1.66 -20.18 24.21
N ASN A 212 2.69 -20.01 25.02
CA ASN A 212 3.93 -20.83 24.89
C ASN A 212 3.65 -22.34 25.02
N GLU A 213 2.63 -22.72 25.78
CA GLU A 213 2.21 -24.11 25.91
C GLU A 213 1.61 -24.63 24.60
N ASP A 214 0.62 -23.92 24.05
CA ASP A 214 -0.01 -24.29 22.77
C ASP A 214 0.98 -24.20 21.60
N PHE A 215 1.89 -23.24 21.61
CA PHE A 215 2.98 -23.16 20.64
C PHE A 215 3.85 -24.43 20.69
N SER A 216 4.31 -24.85 21.89
CA SER A 216 5.12 -26.04 22.06
C SER A 216 4.36 -27.29 21.62
N ARG A 217 3.08 -27.40 22.02
CA ARG A 217 2.19 -28.48 21.59
C ARG A 217 2.01 -28.54 20.08
N THR A 218 1.87 -27.38 19.44
CA THR A 218 1.75 -27.28 17.97
C THR A 218 3.01 -27.79 17.26
N VAL A 219 4.20 -27.47 17.77
CA VAL A 219 5.47 -27.98 17.26
C VAL A 219 5.57 -29.50 17.45
N GLU A 220 5.13 -30.03 18.59
CA GLU A 220 5.12 -31.47 18.86
C GLU A 220 4.17 -32.24 17.92
N ILE A 221 2.94 -31.71 17.68
CA ILE A 221 2.00 -32.29 16.72
C ILE A 221 2.61 -32.29 15.31
N PHE A 222 3.25 -31.21 14.91
CA PHE A 222 3.96 -31.11 13.65
C PHE A 222 5.07 -32.16 13.55
N ASN A 223 5.91 -32.31 14.60
CA ASN A 223 6.97 -33.32 14.66
C ASN A 223 6.44 -34.73 14.46
N GLN A 224 5.35 -35.08 15.15
CA GLN A 224 4.71 -36.40 15.01
C GLN A 224 4.18 -36.62 13.58
N SER A 225 3.50 -35.62 13.02
CA SER A 225 2.89 -35.72 11.69
C SER A 225 3.92 -35.80 10.55
N ARG A 226 5.10 -35.20 10.73
CA ARG A 226 6.16 -35.11 9.72
C ARG A 226 7.39 -35.95 10.01
N ARG A 227 7.40 -36.66 11.15
CA ARG A 227 8.57 -37.43 11.63
C ARG A 227 9.83 -36.58 11.71
N THR A 228 9.68 -35.35 12.23
CA THR A 228 10.78 -34.43 12.51
C THR A 228 11.08 -34.39 14.01
N ALA A 229 12.18 -33.78 14.41
CA ALA A 229 12.60 -33.66 15.80
C ALA A 229 12.99 -32.20 16.13
N ILE A 230 12.11 -31.25 15.81
CA ILE A 230 12.34 -29.83 16.07
C ILE A 230 12.15 -29.57 17.57
N ASN A 231 13.14 -28.96 18.20
CA ASN A 231 13.00 -28.46 19.55
C ASN A 231 12.21 -27.12 19.54
N PRO A 232 11.07 -27.00 20.24
CA PRO A 232 10.23 -25.80 20.23
C PRO A 232 10.98 -24.55 20.62
N LYS A 233 11.81 -24.61 21.67
CA LYS A 233 12.57 -23.46 22.18
C LYS A 233 13.61 -22.99 21.16
N SER A 234 14.35 -23.91 20.54
CA SER A 234 15.35 -23.55 19.53
C SER A 234 14.71 -22.97 18.28
N PHE A 235 13.56 -23.49 17.88
CA PHE A 235 12.77 -22.96 16.78
C PHE A 235 12.30 -21.51 17.07
N LEU A 236 11.73 -21.28 18.25
CA LEU A 236 11.27 -19.96 18.65
C LEU A 236 12.43 -18.95 18.64
N ILE A 237 13.56 -19.27 19.29
CA ILE A 237 14.75 -18.40 19.32
C ILE A 237 15.23 -18.06 17.90
N SER A 238 15.28 -19.03 17.01
CA SER A 238 15.68 -18.80 15.62
C SER A 238 14.70 -17.86 14.90
N CYS A 239 13.39 -18.08 15.07
CA CYS A 239 12.37 -17.25 14.43
C CYS A 239 12.33 -15.82 15.01
N VAL A 240 12.59 -15.64 16.31
CA VAL A 240 12.72 -14.32 16.93
C VAL A 240 13.96 -13.59 16.40
N ASN A 241 15.11 -14.27 16.33
CA ASN A 241 16.33 -13.69 15.76
C ASN A 241 16.19 -13.35 14.26
N ALA A 242 15.32 -14.06 13.54
CA ALA A 242 14.96 -13.78 12.14
C ALA A 242 13.93 -12.65 11.98
N ASN A 243 13.42 -12.07 13.08
CA ASN A 243 12.30 -11.12 13.09
C ASN A 243 11.02 -11.66 12.40
N ILE A 244 10.71 -12.94 12.59
CA ILE A 244 9.50 -13.60 12.06
C ILE A 244 8.47 -13.80 13.16
N LEU A 245 8.92 -14.20 14.34
CA LEU A 245 8.10 -14.30 15.55
C LEU A 245 8.58 -13.32 16.60
N THR A 246 7.71 -13.01 17.55
CA THR A 246 7.99 -12.18 18.73
C THR A 246 7.43 -12.87 19.95
N GLU A 247 8.21 -12.91 21.06
CA GLU A 247 7.70 -13.30 22.36
C GLU A 247 7.05 -12.09 23.03
N VAL A 248 5.82 -12.28 23.49
CA VAL A 248 5.07 -11.26 24.24
C VAL A 248 5.15 -11.62 25.71
N SER A 249 5.75 -10.74 26.50
CA SER A 249 6.14 -11.04 27.87
C SER A 249 5.01 -11.08 28.86
N ASP A 250 4.04 -10.19 28.68
CA ASP A 250 2.97 -9.99 29.65
C ASP A 250 2.05 -11.23 29.73
N ASP A 251 1.94 -11.97 28.63
CA ASP A 251 1.03 -13.12 28.50
C ASP A 251 1.76 -14.45 28.30
N PHE A 252 3.09 -14.48 28.31
CA PHE A 252 3.87 -15.67 27.92
C PHE A 252 3.40 -16.26 26.59
N ALA A 253 3.20 -15.40 25.61
CA ALA A 253 2.63 -15.73 24.32
C ALA A 253 3.63 -15.51 23.18
N VAL A 254 3.36 -16.10 22.05
CA VAL A 254 4.10 -15.94 20.78
C VAL A 254 3.17 -15.35 19.74
N GLU A 255 3.66 -14.36 18.99
CA GLU A 255 2.94 -13.78 17.86
C GLU A 255 3.87 -13.65 16.64
N PHE A 256 3.29 -13.48 15.45
CA PHE A 256 4.08 -13.09 14.29
C PHE A 256 4.56 -11.64 14.45
N HIS A 257 5.81 -11.38 14.06
CA HIS A 257 6.46 -10.09 14.24
C HIS A 257 5.66 -8.92 13.64
N ASP A 258 5.00 -9.17 12.53
CA ASP A 258 4.09 -8.22 11.88
C ASP A 258 2.93 -8.94 11.18
N LYS A 259 1.85 -8.19 10.93
CA LYS A 259 0.62 -8.73 10.32
C LYS A 259 0.82 -9.24 8.90
N ASN A 260 1.74 -8.66 8.15
CA ASN A 260 2.00 -9.08 6.77
C ASN A 260 2.74 -10.41 6.73
N THR A 261 3.71 -10.61 7.64
CA THR A 261 4.37 -11.89 7.84
C THR A 261 3.36 -12.97 8.22
N TYR A 262 2.42 -12.65 9.12
CA TYR A 262 1.35 -13.57 9.47
C TYR A 262 0.47 -13.91 8.25
N ALA A 263 -0.01 -12.89 7.53
CA ALA A 263 -0.82 -13.08 6.32
C ALA A 263 -0.11 -13.91 5.24
N TYR A 264 1.18 -13.70 5.06
CA TYR A 264 1.99 -14.45 4.11
C TYR A 264 2.01 -15.96 4.44
N PHE A 265 2.25 -16.31 5.71
CA PHE A 265 2.29 -17.73 6.11
C PHE A 265 0.90 -18.37 6.08
N VAL A 266 -0.16 -17.65 6.45
CA VAL A 266 -1.56 -18.11 6.28
C VAL A 266 -1.86 -18.40 4.80
N ALA A 267 -1.48 -17.47 3.90
CA ALA A 267 -1.69 -17.64 2.47
C ALA A 267 -0.92 -18.86 1.92
N LYS A 268 0.33 -19.03 2.36
CA LYS A 268 1.16 -20.17 1.98
C LYS A 268 0.59 -21.50 2.46
N ALA A 269 0.10 -21.54 3.69
CA ALA A 269 -0.55 -22.72 4.25
C ALA A 269 -1.80 -23.10 3.45
N LEU A 270 -2.67 -22.13 3.17
CA LEU A 270 -3.89 -22.36 2.40
C LEU A 270 -3.57 -22.83 0.96
N ASN A 271 -2.61 -22.21 0.30
CA ASN A 271 -2.21 -22.64 -1.05
C ASN A 271 -1.70 -24.10 -1.06
N ARG A 272 -0.93 -24.50 -0.04
CA ARG A 272 -0.46 -25.89 0.12
C ARG A 272 -1.60 -26.89 0.38
N GLN A 273 -2.65 -26.47 1.08
CA GLN A 273 -3.84 -27.27 1.31
C GLN A 273 -4.66 -27.43 0.03
N PHE A 274 -4.85 -26.37 -0.74
CA PHE A 274 -5.51 -26.42 -2.05
C PHE A 274 -4.85 -27.39 -3.05
N GLU A 275 -3.51 -27.52 -2.98
CA GLU A 275 -2.81 -28.49 -3.82
C GLU A 275 -3.14 -29.93 -3.47
N LYS A 276 -3.41 -30.21 -2.19
CA LYS A 276 -3.74 -31.54 -1.69
C LYS A 276 -5.22 -31.85 -1.79
N ASP A 277 -6.06 -30.89 -1.46
CA ASP A 277 -7.50 -31.01 -1.44
C ASP A 277 -8.17 -29.77 -2.04
N PRO A 278 -8.62 -29.83 -3.31
CA PRO A 278 -9.34 -28.72 -3.94
C PRO A 278 -10.68 -28.36 -3.28
N THR A 279 -11.17 -29.15 -2.31
CA THR A 279 -12.43 -28.88 -1.60
C THR A 279 -12.32 -27.91 -0.43
N GLU A 280 -11.11 -27.49 -0.05
CA GLU A 280 -10.83 -26.48 0.99
C GLU A 280 -11.37 -25.06 0.67
N LEU A 281 -12.35 -25.00 -0.22
CA LEU A 281 -13.06 -23.76 -0.58
C LEU A 281 -13.74 -23.06 0.62
N ALA A 282 -14.03 -23.78 1.72
CA ALA A 282 -14.66 -23.19 2.90
C ALA A 282 -13.77 -22.12 3.57
N LYS A 283 -12.47 -22.40 3.72
CA LYS A 283 -11.49 -21.45 4.27
C LYS A 283 -11.37 -20.23 3.37
N LEU A 284 -11.29 -20.43 2.06
CA LEU A 284 -11.25 -19.31 1.10
C LEU A 284 -12.54 -18.48 1.16
N LYS A 285 -13.71 -19.10 1.19
CA LYS A 285 -14.99 -18.40 1.33
C LYS A 285 -15.03 -17.56 2.61
N PHE A 286 -14.58 -18.12 3.73
CA PHE A 286 -14.49 -17.38 4.98
C PHE A 286 -13.64 -16.11 4.82
N VAL A 287 -12.42 -16.23 4.30
CA VAL A 287 -11.53 -15.09 4.06
C VAL A 287 -12.17 -14.07 3.13
N MET A 288 -12.81 -14.53 2.04
CA MET A 288 -13.48 -13.65 1.09
C MET A 288 -14.66 -12.90 1.71
N GLN A 289 -15.47 -13.53 2.53
CA GLN A 289 -16.58 -12.88 3.23
C GLN A 289 -16.08 -11.76 4.18
N HIS A 290 -14.93 -11.96 4.81
CA HIS A 290 -14.32 -11.04 5.78
C HIS A 290 -13.25 -10.13 5.17
N PHE A 291 -13.24 -9.97 3.85
CA PHE A 291 -12.15 -9.37 3.08
C PHE A 291 -11.77 -7.93 3.45
N CYS A 292 -12.67 -7.19 4.07
CA CYS A 292 -12.40 -5.80 4.49
C CYS A 292 -11.91 -5.70 5.94
N PHE A 293 -11.66 -6.83 6.60
CA PHE A 293 -11.33 -6.89 8.01
C PHE A 293 -9.99 -7.56 8.25
N GLY A 294 -9.26 -7.05 9.21
CA GLY A 294 -8.00 -7.63 9.66
C GLY A 294 -6.92 -7.68 8.57
N ILE A 295 -6.36 -8.86 8.37
CA ILE A 295 -5.33 -9.15 7.35
C ILE A 295 -5.88 -9.79 6.08
N ASN A 296 -7.19 -9.92 5.96
CA ASN A 296 -7.79 -10.72 4.89
C ASN A 296 -7.50 -10.17 3.49
N ASP A 297 -7.44 -8.86 3.32
CA ASP A 297 -7.08 -8.23 2.06
C ASP A 297 -5.61 -8.52 1.68
N THR A 298 -4.71 -8.42 2.65
CA THR A 298 -3.30 -8.76 2.50
C THR A 298 -3.12 -10.24 2.20
N PHE A 299 -3.86 -11.09 2.89
CA PHE A 299 -3.82 -12.53 2.71
C PHE A 299 -4.23 -12.95 1.29
N ILE A 300 -5.37 -12.47 0.77
CA ILE A 300 -5.80 -12.80 -0.60
C ILE A 300 -4.79 -12.28 -1.63
N LEU A 301 -4.17 -11.12 -1.38
CA LEU A 301 -3.13 -10.60 -2.24
C LEU A 301 -1.94 -11.57 -2.32
N PHE A 302 -1.44 -12.06 -1.18
CA PHE A 302 -0.39 -13.07 -1.17
C PHE A 302 -0.82 -14.36 -1.85
N LEU A 303 -2.06 -14.78 -1.64
CA LEU A 303 -2.58 -15.98 -2.28
C LEU A 303 -2.62 -15.86 -3.80
N SER A 304 -2.96 -14.69 -4.33
CA SER A 304 -2.96 -14.43 -5.77
C SER A 304 -1.55 -14.43 -6.38
N PHE A 305 -0.52 -14.10 -5.57
CA PHE A 305 0.88 -14.07 -6.02
C PHE A 305 1.62 -15.40 -5.84
N ILE A 306 1.31 -16.16 -4.79
CA ILE A 306 2.11 -17.33 -4.40
C ILE A 306 2.04 -18.45 -5.42
N ARG A 307 0.95 -18.58 -6.20
CA ARG A 307 0.86 -19.54 -7.31
C ARG A 307 -0.22 -19.20 -8.35
N SER A 308 0.06 -19.73 -9.54
CA SER A 308 -0.77 -19.79 -10.75
C SER A 308 -2.07 -20.60 -10.55
N ASN A 309 -2.80 -20.39 -9.47
CA ASN A 309 -4.06 -21.08 -9.25
C ASN A 309 -5.21 -20.27 -9.84
N THR A 310 -5.52 -20.52 -11.12
CA THR A 310 -6.61 -19.87 -11.84
C THR A 310 -7.95 -20.00 -11.12
N LYS A 311 -8.16 -21.07 -10.34
CA LYS A 311 -9.40 -21.29 -9.56
C LYS A 311 -9.63 -20.22 -8.49
N ILE A 312 -8.56 -19.68 -7.90
CA ILE A 312 -8.68 -18.59 -6.91
C ILE A 312 -9.18 -17.33 -7.61
N ILE A 313 -8.58 -16.99 -8.75
CA ILE A 313 -8.97 -15.82 -9.54
C ILE A 313 -10.42 -15.95 -10.01
N THR A 314 -10.79 -17.12 -10.53
CA THR A 314 -12.18 -17.41 -10.92
C THR A 314 -13.13 -17.32 -9.73
N GLY A 315 -12.75 -17.82 -8.56
CA GLY A 315 -13.53 -17.70 -7.33
C GLY A 315 -13.74 -16.24 -6.88
N ILE A 316 -12.70 -15.42 -6.97
CA ILE A 316 -12.79 -13.96 -6.69
C ILE A 316 -13.71 -13.28 -7.70
N GLN A 317 -13.60 -13.63 -9.00
CA GLN A 317 -14.46 -13.10 -10.06
C GLN A 317 -15.94 -13.40 -9.80
N MET A 318 -16.27 -14.65 -9.51
CA MET A 318 -17.64 -15.08 -9.22
C MET A 318 -18.20 -14.35 -8.00
N ALA A 319 -17.41 -14.22 -6.93
CA ALA A 319 -17.82 -13.50 -5.73
C ALA A 319 -18.06 -12.01 -5.99
N ALA A 320 -17.21 -11.36 -6.79
CA ALA A 320 -17.37 -9.95 -7.16
C ALA A 320 -18.62 -9.73 -8.03
N GLN A 321 -18.86 -10.64 -8.98
CA GLN A 321 -20.04 -10.59 -9.83
C GLN A 321 -21.33 -10.81 -9.03
N ASP A 322 -21.35 -11.73 -8.07
CA ASP A 322 -22.50 -11.99 -7.22
C ASP A 322 -22.82 -10.79 -6.31
N LEU A 323 -21.82 -10.15 -5.72
CA LEU A 323 -22.00 -8.94 -4.92
C LEU A 323 -22.67 -7.79 -5.71
N LEU A 324 -22.39 -7.68 -7.00
CA LEU A 324 -22.82 -6.57 -7.84
C LEU A 324 -23.88 -6.97 -8.89
N LYS A 325 -24.53 -8.13 -8.74
CA LYS A 325 -25.48 -8.64 -9.73
C LYS A 325 -26.69 -7.72 -9.96
N GLU A 326 -27.16 -7.04 -8.92
CA GLU A 326 -28.32 -6.16 -8.95
C GLU A 326 -28.00 -4.75 -9.48
N PHE A 327 -26.71 -4.41 -9.68
CA PHE A 327 -26.31 -3.09 -10.10
C PHE A 327 -26.07 -3.04 -11.61
N HIS A 328 -26.50 -1.93 -12.24
CA HIS A 328 -26.24 -1.63 -13.65
C HIS A 328 -24.81 -1.13 -13.86
N GLU A 329 -24.29 -1.26 -15.07
CA GLU A 329 -23.06 -0.61 -15.47
C GLU A 329 -23.30 0.91 -15.61
N TRP A 330 -22.42 1.72 -15.04
CA TRP A 330 -22.41 3.14 -15.32
C TRP A 330 -21.93 3.39 -16.75
N ASP A 331 -22.68 4.19 -17.51
CA ASP A 331 -22.26 4.69 -18.81
C ASP A 331 -22.44 6.21 -18.84
N PHE A 332 -21.36 6.95 -19.08
CA PHE A 332 -21.39 8.40 -19.09
C PHE A 332 -22.18 8.97 -20.29
N ARG A 333 -22.39 8.18 -21.34
CA ARG A 333 -23.20 8.57 -22.50
C ARG A 333 -24.68 8.40 -22.27
N GLU A 334 -25.07 7.30 -21.65
CA GLU A 334 -26.47 6.97 -21.38
C GLU A 334 -27.07 7.80 -20.25
N SER A 335 -26.22 8.55 -19.54
CA SER A 335 -26.65 9.45 -18.44
C SER A 335 -27.47 8.75 -17.37
N ASN A 336 -27.18 7.47 -17.09
CA ASN A 336 -27.86 6.74 -16.02
C ASN A 336 -27.55 7.28 -14.61
N ILE A 337 -26.65 8.25 -14.50
CA ILE A 337 -26.40 9.11 -13.33
C ILE A 337 -26.41 10.58 -13.78
N PRO A 338 -27.59 11.18 -14.02
CA PRO A 338 -27.72 12.50 -14.68
C PRO A 338 -27.01 13.66 -13.98
N PHE A 339 -26.88 13.63 -12.64
CA PHE A 339 -26.26 14.75 -11.95
C PHE A 339 -24.78 14.97 -12.35
N LEU A 340 -24.07 13.90 -12.76
CA LEU A 340 -22.69 14.01 -13.22
C LEU A 340 -22.53 14.87 -14.48
N GLN A 341 -23.58 14.98 -15.31
CA GLN A 341 -23.57 15.82 -16.50
C GLN A 341 -23.47 17.32 -16.20
N ARG A 342 -23.69 17.72 -14.95
CA ARG A 342 -23.50 19.09 -14.47
C ARG A 342 -22.06 19.42 -14.09
N ALA A 343 -21.14 18.45 -14.11
CA ALA A 343 -19.72 18.69 -13.84
C ALA A 343 -19.16 19.76 -14.78
N GLN A 344 -18.22 20.55 -14.27
CA GLN A 344 -17.59 21.60 -15.04
C GLN A 344 -16.82 21.04 -16.23
N LYS A 345 -17.31 21.32 -17.44
CA LYS A 345 -16.81 20.77 -18.70
C LYS A 345 -15.64 21.58 -19.27
N THR A 346 -14.84 22.20 -18.42
CA THR A 346 -13.65 22.93 -18.84
C THR A 346 -12.48 21.97 -19.06
N SER A 347 -11.82 22.10 -20.21
CA SER A 347 -10.57 21.38 -20.45
C SER A 347 -9.51 21.84 -19.47
N ALA A 348 -8.76 20.89 -18.90
CA ALA A 348 -7.67 21.21 -18.00
C ALA A 348 -6.57 22.00 -18.75
N SER A 349 -5.97 22.98 -18.09
CA SER A 349 -4.81 23.69 -18.61
C SER A 349 -3.52 22.93 -18.33
N VAL A 350 -2.50 23.08 -19.19
CA VAL A 350 -1.19 22.45 -18.97
C VAL A 350 -0.63 22.86 -17.59
N PRO A 351 -0.24 21.89 -16.73
CA PRO A 351 0.27 22.21 -15.41
C PRO A 351 1.64 22.90 -15.48
N SER A 352 1.85 23.91 -14.64
CA SER A 352 3.14 24.58 -14.52
C SER A 352 4.15 23.73 -13.73
N LYS A 353 5.42 24.15 -13.74
CA LYS A 353 6.44 23.56 -12.86
C LYS A 353 6.07 23.71 -11.37
N LYS A 354 5.40 24.82 -11.02
CA LYS A 354 4.91 25.08 -9.66
C LYS A 354 3.82 24.09 -9.28
N ASP A 355 2.82 23.87 -10.14
CA ASP A 355 1.73 22.93 -9.91
C ASP A 355 2.26 21.51 -9.72
N ARG A 356 3.27 21.10 -10.50
CA ARG A 356 3.92 19.78 -10.34
C ARG A 356 4.62 19.64 -9.00
N LYS A 357 5.32 20.69 -8.54
CA LYS A 357 6.00 20.69 -7.24
C LYS A 357 4.98 20.65 -6.09
N GLU A 358 3.92 21.42 -6.16
CA GLU A 358 2.84 21.44 -5.15
C GLU A 358 2.11 20.07 -5.09
N THR A 359 1.88 19.44 -6.25
CA THR A 359 1.28 18.10 -6.28
C THR A 359 2.19 17.05 -5.65
N LYS A 360 3.50 17.10 -5.90
CA LYS A 360 4.47 16.18 -5.25
C LYS A 360 4.43 16.35 -3.74
N LEU A 361 4.49 17.58 -3.25
CA LEU A 361 4.41 17.89 -1.83
C LEU A 361 3.08 17.40 -1.21
N HIS A 362 1.96 17.62 -1.91
CA HIS A 362 0.66 17.13 -1.47
C HIS A 362 0.62 15.60 -1.41
N THR A 363 1.22 14.90 -2.38
CA THR A 363 1.31 13.43 -2.38
C THR A 363 2.06 12.93 -1.15
N GLU A 364 3.18 13.56 -0.78
CA GLU A 364 3.92 13.23 0.44
C GLU A 364 3.09 13.45 1.70
N GLN A 365 2.38 14.57 1.78
CA GLN A 365 1.47 14.84 2.91
C GLN A 365 0.34 13.82 3.02
N VAL A 366 -0.16 13.32 1.89
CA VAL A 366 -1.17 12.26 1.87
C VAL A 366 -0.58 10.92 2.32
N GLU A 367 0.64 10.57 1.90
CA GLU A 367 1.35 9.40 2.37
C GLU A 367 1.56 9.45 3.89
N GLU A 368 2.00 10.60 4.41
CA GLU A 368 2.20 10.84 5.83
C GLU A 368 0.89 10.71 6.63
N LYS A 369 -0.19 11.31 6.14
CA LYS A 369 -1.51 11.20 6.79
C LYS A 369 -2.02 9.78 6.81
N ARG A 370 -1.87 9.04 5.72
CA ARG A 370 -2.27 7.61 5.65
C ARG A 370 -1.51 6.79 6.67
N HIS A 371 -0.20 6.96 6.77
CA HIS A 371 0.62 6.26 7.75
C HIS A 371 0.17 6.55 9.19
N ASN A 372 -0.14 7.81 9.50
CA ASN A 372 -0.60 8.22 10.83
C ASN A 372 -2.04 7.79 11.15
N THR A 373 -2.85 7.48 10.14
CA THR A 373 -4.28 7.15 10.31
C THR A 373 -4.51 5.64 10.43
N ILE A 374 -3.55 4.80 10.04
CA ILE A 374 -3.63 3.35 10.19
C ILE A 374 -3.47 3.02 11.69
N LYS A 375 -4.57 3.19 12.43
CA LYS A 375 -4.70 2.59 13.76
C LYS A 375 -4.90 1.09 13.54
N PHE A 376 -3.91 0.32 13.93
CA PHE A 376 -3.98 -1.14 13.90
C PHE A 376 -5.10 -1.61 14.83
N ARG A 377 -6.23 -1.95 14.24
CA ARG A 377 -7.21 -2.80 14.91
C ARG A 377 -6.65 -4.22 14.93
N GLY A 378 -7.02 -5.00 15.95
CA GLY A 378 -6.72 -6.43 15.98
C GLY A 378 -7.19 -7.14 14.69
N ILE A 379 -6.55 -8.22 14.31
CA ILE A 379 -6.90 -8.98 13.09
C ILE A 379 -8.33 -9.50 13.15
N PHE A 380 -8.78 -9.86 14.35
CA PHE A 380 -10.12 -10.41 14.62
C PHE A 380 -11.03 -9.40 15.33
N ASP A 381 -10.64 -8.12 15.41
CA ASP A 381 -11.42 -7.07 16.06
C ASP A 381 -12.48 -6.49 15.09
N TYR A 382 -13.51 -7.26 14.80
CA TYR A 382 -14.67 -6.86 14.00
C TYR A 382 -15.94 -7.51 14.51
N ASP A 383 -17.07 -6.84 14.29
CA ASP A 383 -18.39 -7.39 14.58
C ASP A 383 -18.91 -8.14 13.35
N GLU A 384 -19.33 -9.39 13.51
CA GLU A 384 -19.92 -10.19 12.42
C GLU A 384 -21.12 -9.49 11.77
N SER A 385 -21.86 -8.67 12.52
CA SER A 385 -22.95 -7.86 11.96
C SER A 385 -22.47 -6.81 10.96
N ASP A 386 -21.22 -6.37 11.05
CA ASP A 386 -20.63 -5.42 10.11
C ASP A 386 -20.38 -6.05 8.73
N VAL A 387 -20.14 -7.36 8.67
CA VAL A 387 -19.84 -8.09 7.43
C VAL A 387 -20.98 -7.94 6.40
N GLN A 388 -22.22 -7.84 6.85
CA GLN A 388 -23.40 -7.76 6.01
C GLN A 388 -23.78 -6.32 5.61
N LYS A 389 -23.15 -5.28 6.17
CA LYS A 389 -23.48 -3.88 5.86
C LYS A 389 -23.12 -3.51 4.43
N GLU A 390 -24.02 -2.81 3.74
CA GLU A 390 -23.89 -2.40 2.33
C GLU A 390 -22.59 -1.65 2.04
N LYS A 391 -22.15 -0.78 2.95
CA LYS A 391 -20.87 -0.05 2.81
C LYS A 391 -19.66 -0.98 2.65
N TYR A 392 -19.66 -2.13 3.33
CA TYR A 392 -18.58 -3.12 3.20
C TYR A 392 -18.73 -4.00 1.96
N MET A 393 -19.95 -4.18 1.45
CA MET A 393 -20.20 -4.86 0.18
C MET A 393 -19.51 -4.13 -0.99
N ILE A 394 -19.71 -2.82 -1.10
CA ILE A 394 -19.06 -2.00 -2.15
C ILE A 394 -17.53 -2.02 -2.01
N LEU A 395 -17.04 -1.88 -0.76
CA LEU A 395 -15.61 -1.93 -0.50
C LEU A 395 -14.99 -3.30 -0.87
N ARG A 396 -15.68 -4.40 -0.53
CA ARG A 396 -15.27 -5.75 -0.95
C ARG A 396 -15.24 -5.89 -2.47
N ALA A 397 -16.28 -5.43 -3.16
CA ALA A 397 -16.33 -5.47 -4.62
C ALA A 397 -15.18 -4.71 -5.26
N LEU A 398 -14.83 -3.53 -4.73
CA LEU A 398 -13.68 -2.75 -5.18
C LEU A 398 -12.37 -3.54 -4.99
N LYS A 399 -12.16 -4.10 -3.80
CA LYS A 399 -10.97 -4.90 -3.50
C LYS A 399 -10.87 -6.16 -4.38
N TYR A 400 -11.97 -6.86 -4.59
CA TYR A 400 -12.00 -8.01 -5.51
C TYR A 400 -11.61 -7.60 -6.92
N THR A 401 -12.15 -6.49 -7.42
CA THR A 401 -11.83 -6.00 -8.77
C THR A 401 -10.35 -5.60 -8.90
N GLN A 402 -9.77 -5.01 -7.88
CA GLN A 402 -8.31 -4.73 -7.81
C GLN A 402 -7.49 -6.03 -7.90
N LEU A 403 -7.89 -7.05 -7.15
CA LEU A 403 -7.22 -8.36 -7.16
C LEU A 403 -7.37 -9.07 -8.52
N LEU A 404 -8.54 -8.98 -9.16
CA LEU A 404 -8.72 -9.52 -10.51
C LEU A 404 -7.79 -8.85 -11.51
N GLY A 405 -7.60 -7.53 -11.42
CA GLY A 405 -6.66 -6.80 -12.27
C GLY A 405 -5.23 -7.32 -12.11
N ARG A 406 -4.79 -7.49 -10.87
CA ARG A 406 -3.46 -8.06 -10.57
C ARG A 406 -3.35 -9.51 -10.98
N GLY A 407 -4.34 -10.32 -10.63
CA GLY A 407 -4.38 -11.73 -10.99
C GLY A 407 -4.29 -11.93 -12.50
N LEU A 408 -5.02 -11.14 -13.29
CA LEU A 408 -4.91 -11.17 -14.74
C LEU A 408 -3.50 -10.83 -15.23
N VAL A 409 -2.87 -9.82 -14.66
CA VAL A 409 -1.50 -9.43 -15.03
C VAL A 409 -0.48 -10.52 -14.69
N ASP A 410 -0.57 -11.04 -13.47
CA ASP A 410 0.42 -11.99 -12.94
C ASP A 410 0.26 -13.39 -13.54
N GLN A 411 -0.97 -13.75 -13.91
CA GLN A 411 -1.32 -15.07 -14.44
C GLN A 411 -1.56 -15.11 -15.95
N TYR A 412 -1.36 -14.02 -16.66
CA TYR A 412 -1.72 -13.91 -18.09
C TYR A 412 -1.19 -15.05 -18.96
N GLY A 413 0.03 -15.51 -18.69
CA GLY A 413 0.66 -16.63 -19.42
C GLY A 413 0.13 -18.02 -19.03
N ASN A 414 -0.64 -18.14 -17.95
CA ASN A 414 -1.19 -19.40 -17.45
C ASN A 414 -2.70 -19.55 -17.74
N LEU A 415 -3.35 -18.47 -18.17
CA LEU A 415 -4.77 -18.42 -18.51
C LEU A 415 -4.98 -18.81 -19.96
N ASP A 416 -6.06 -19.53 -20.24
CA ASP A 416 -6.51 -19.73 -21.61
C ASP A 416 -7.27 -18.50 -22.15
N ALA A 417 -7.55 -18.48 -23.46
CA ALA A 417 -8.19 -17.33 -24.10
C ALA A 417 -9.58 -17.02 -23.51
N ASN A 418 -10.37 -18.04 -23.15
CA ASN A 418 -11.71 -17.85 -22.58
C ASN A 418 -11.62 -17.29 -21.15
N GLU A 419 -10.65 -17.74 -20.37
CA GLU A 419 -10.39 -17.23 -19.03
C GLU A 419 -9.95 -15.76 -19.10
N VAL A 420 -9.05 -15.41 -20.03
CA VAL A 420 -8.64 -14.01 -20.28
C VAL A 420 -9.84 -13.15 -20.66
N ASP A 421 -10.65 -13.58 -21.62
CA ASP A 421 -11.83 -12.83 -22.08
C ASP A 421 -12.84 -12.65 -20.95
N SER A 422 -13.08 -13.68 -20.13
CA SER A 422 -13.96 -13.62 -18.97
C SER A 422 -13.47 -12.61 -17.92
N LEU A 423 -12.15 -12.63 -17.61
CA LEU A 423 -11.55 -11.71 -16.65
C LEU A 423 -11.53 -10.28 -17.16
N VAL A 424 -11.21 -10.07 -18.43
CA VAL A 424 -11.25 -8.75 -19.08
C VAL A 424 -12.66 -8.19 -19.07
N GLY A 425 -13.67 -9.04 -19.37
CA GLY A 425 -15.08 -8.66 -19.24
C GLY A 425 -15.46 -8.23 -17.83
N ALA A 426 -15.01 -8.97 -16.82
CA ALA A 426 -15.24 -8.62 -15.43
C ALA A 426 -14.52 -7.31 -15.04
N LEU A 427 -13.26 -7.12 -15.45
CA LEU A 427 -12.50 -5.88 -15.21
C LEU A 427 -13.10 -4.65 -15.89
N TYR A 428 -13.84 -4.84 -16.98
CA TYR A 428 -14.62 -3.77 -17.57
C TYR A 428 -15.91 -3.52 -16.77
N SER A 429 -16.70 -4.55 -16.54
CA SER A 429 -18.06 -4.43 -16.00
C SER A 429 -18.08 -4.01 -14.51
N LEU A 430 -17.26 -4.65 -13.68
CA LEU A 430 -17.29 -4.45 -12.22
C LEU A 430 -17.02 -3.00 -11.80
N PRO A 431 -16.01 -2.28 -12.32
CA PRO A 431 -15.78 -0.88 -11.95
C PRO A 431 -16.98 0.01 -12.29
N GLN A 432 -17.65 -0.24 -13.42
CA GLN A 432 -18.84 0.51 -13.83
C GLN A 432 -20.00 0.27 -12.86
N LYS A 433 -20.19 -0.96 -12.42
CA LYS A 433 -21.19 -1.31 -11.41
C LYS A 433 -20.88 -0.71 -10.05
N ILE A 434 -19.60 -0.67 -9.65
CA ILE A 434 -19.15 -0.01 -8.40
C ILE A 434 -19.46 1.48 -8.45
N VAL A 435 -19.11 2.16 -9.56
CA VAL A 435 -19.42 3.58 -9.76
C VAL A 435 -20.93 3.81 -9.66
N TYR A 436 -21.73 2.98 -10.32
CA TYR A 436 -23.18 3.07 -10.28
C TYR A 436 -23.72 2.88 -8.85
N ALA A 437 -23.29 1.81 -8.15
CA ALA A 437 -23.70 1.51 -6.77
C ALA A 437 -23.37 2.65 -5.81
N MET A 438 -22.22 3.30 -5.96
CA MET A 438 -21.82 4.42 -5.10
C MET A 438 -22.55 5.73 -5.40
N LEU A 439 -22.87 6.01 -6.66
CA LEU A 439 -23.41 7.32 -7.07
C LEU A 439 -24.92 7.33 -7.23
N LYS A 440 -25.55 6.18 -7.42
CA LYS A 440 -27.02 6.09 -7.60
C LYS A 440 -27.79 6.56 -6.36
N PRO A 441 -27.44 6.17 -5.10
CA PRO A 441 -28.12 6.71 -3.92
C PRO A 441 -27.93 8.23 -3.79
N GLN A 442 -26.76 8.76 -4.19
CA GLN A 442 -26.53 10.21 -4.20
C GLN A 442 -27.43 10.92 -5.22
N GLN A 443 -27.64 10.32 -6.40
CA GLN A 443 -28.58 10.85 -7.40
C GLN A 443 -30.00 10.91 -6.87
N GLU A 444 -30.45 9.89 -6.14
CA GLU A 444 -31.81 9.80 -5.58
C GLU A 444 -32.06 10.84 -4.49
N HIS A 445 -31.03 11.21 -3.73
CA HIS A 445 -31.10 12.18 -2.63
C HIS A 445 -30.39 13.51 -2.96
N ILE A 446 -30.17 13.81 -4.25
CA ILE A 446 -29.35 14.98 -4.64
C ILE A 446 -29.95 16.30 -4.15
N ASP A 447 -31.27 16.46 -4.24
CA ASP A 447 -31.95 17.68 -3.82
C ASP A 447 -31.84 17.94 -2.33
N ASP A 448 -32.07 16.90 -1.51
CA ASP A 448 -31.89 16.99 -0.04
C ASP A 448 -30.44 17.31 0.31
N THR A 449 -29.49 16.69 -0.36
CA THR A 449 -28.05 16.93 -0.14
C THR A 449 -27.68 18.37 -0.48
N VAL A 450 -28.18 18.87 -1.58
CA VAL A 450 -27.96 20.27 -2.01
C VAL A 450 -28.52 21.24 -0.99
N GLN A 451 -29.76 21.03 -0.51
CA GLN A 451 -30.38 21.91 0.48
C GLN A 451 -29.62 21.91 1.83
N ARG A 452 -29.19 20.74 2.30
CA ARG A 452 -28.35 20.64 3.52
C ARG A 452 -27.03 21.36 3.38
N LEU A 453 -26.33 21.18 2.24
CA LEU A 453 -25.08 21.87 1.98
C LEU A 453 -25.28 23.39 1.86
N LEU A 454 -26.35 23.83 1.20
CA LEU A 454 -26.68 25.26 1.09
C LEU A 454 -26.89 25.90 2.46
N GLN A 455 -27.63 25.22 3.36
CA GLN A 455 -27.83 25.67 4.73
C GLN A 455 -26.53 25.70 5.52
N PHE A 456 -25.69 24.68 5.36
CA PHE A 456 -24.38 24.61 6.03
C PHE A 456 -23.46 25.75 5.58
N VAL A 457 -23.35 25.98 4.27
CA VAL A 457 -22.50 27.06 3.72
C VAL A 457 -23.00 28.42 4.13
N LYS A 458 -24.31 28.69 4.07
CA LYS A 458 -24.89 29.95 4.56
C LYS A 458 -24.58 30.22 6.03
N LYS A 459 -24.52 29.17 6.85
CA LYS A 459 -24.18 29.28 8.26
C LYS A 459 -22.68 29.47 8.50
N ALA A 460 -21.85 28.77 7.73
CA ALA A 460 -20.39 28.79 7.90
C ALA A 460 -19.71 30.00 7.24
N MET A 461 -20.26 30.48 6.12
CA MET A 461 -19.72 31.57 5.29
C MET A 461 -20.84 32.50 4.84
N PRO A 462 -21.40 33.31 5.75
CA PRO A 462 -22.58 34.16 5.46
C PRO A 462 -22.34 35.23 4.41
N GLU A 463 -21.09 35.64 4.18
CA GLU A 463 -20.70 36.63 3.18
C GLU A 463 -20.56 36.07 1.76
N GLU A 464 -20.51 34.74 1.60
CA GLU A 464 -20.38 34.13 0.28
C GLU A 464 -21.75 33.85 -0.36
N HIS A 465 -22.00 34.44 -1.52
CA HIS A 465 -23.19 34.15 -2.33
C HIS A 465 -23.02 32.83 -3.14
N ILE A 466 -23.15 31.69 -2.47
CA ILE A 466 -23.12 30.40 -3.13
C ILE A 466 -24.54 30.03 -3.58
N THR A 467 -24.70 29.80 -4.88
CA THR A 467 -25.98 29.40 -5.47
C THR A 467 -26.18 27.90 -5.41
N GLU A 468 -27.43 27.46 -5.49
CA GLU A 468 -27.78 26.04 -5.58
C GLU A 468 -27.10 25.36 -6.77
N ASP A 469 -27.06 26.01 -7.94
CA ASP A 469 -26.41 25.49 -9.14
C ASP A 469 -24.92 25.25 -8.94
N LYS A 470 -24.25 26.12 -8.20
CA LYS A 470 -22.82 25.95 -7.89
C LYS A 470 -22.57 24.78 -6.96
N ILE A 471 -23.48 24.50 -6.01
CA ILE A 471 -23.41 23.32 -5.16
C ILE A 471 -23.66 22.04 -5.98
N ARG A 472 -24.65 22.04 -6.89
CA ARG A 472 -24.92 20.94 -7.80
C ARG A 472 -23.73 20.65 -8.71
N GLN A 473 -23.08 21.67 -9.21
CA GLN A 473 -21.86 21.54 -10.01
C GLN A 473 -20.72 20.95 -9.20
N LEU A 474 -20.50 21.42 -7.97
CA LEU A 474 -19.47 20.88 -7.08
C LEU A 474 -19.70 19.40 -6.77
N LEU A 475 -20.94 19.00 -6.47
CA LEU A 475 -21.29 17.60 -6.25
C LEU A 475 -21.04 16.74 -7.50
N ALA A 476 -21.34 17.24 -8.67
CA ALA A 476 -21.05 16.58 -9.93
C ALA A 476 -19.55 16.43 -10.19
N ASP A 477 -18.73 17.43 -9.85
CA ASP A 477 -17.28 17.38 -9.96
C ASP A 477 -16.68 16.37 -8.99
N VAL A 478 -17.17 16.33 -7.75
CA VAL A 478 -16.77 15.33 -6.73
C VAL A 478 -17.15 13.92 -7.18
N GLY A 479 -18.39 13.71 -7.64
CA GLY A 479 -18.84 12.41 -8.16
C GLY A 479 -18.03 11.94 -9.36
N THR A 480 -17.73 12.85 -10.30
CA THR A 480 -16.87 12.56 -11.45
C THR A 480 -15.45 12.19 -11.03
N THR A 481 -14.90 12.90 -10.05
CA THR A 481 -13.56 12.61 -9.52
C THR A 481 -13.54 11.24 -8.85
N LEU A 482 -14.58 10.89 -8.09
CA LEU A 482 -14.73 9.57 -7.46
C LEU A 482 -14.77 8.46 -8.53
N ALA A 483 -15.60 8.63 -9.57
CA ALA A 483 -15.69 7.67 -10.68
C ALA A 483 -14.31 7.49 -11.36
N LEU A 484 -13.61 8.58 -11.66
CA LEU A 484 -12.26 8.51 -12.23
C LEU A 484 -11.25 7.84 -11.31
N ASN A 485 -11.33 8.06 -10.00
CA ASN A 485 -10.43 7.43 -9.05
C ASN A 485 -10.66 5.92 -8.98
N ILE A 486 -11.91 5.46 -9.00
CA ILE A 486 -12.26 4.03 -9.04
C ILE A 486 -11.70 3.39 -10.32
N LEU A 487 -11.98 3.98 -11.49
CA LEU A 487 -11.47 3.49 -12.77
C LEU A 487 -9.93 3.49 -12.81
N ASN A 488 -9.30 4.54 -12.31
CA ASN A 488 -7.85 4.66 -12.27
C ASN A 488 -7.21 3.61 -11.36
N ASP A 489 -7.81 3.33 -10.22
CA ASP A 489 -7.33 2.32 -9.28
C ASP A 489 -7.35 0.91 -9.91
N ILE A 490 -8.40 0.59 -10.65
CA ILE A 490 -8.48 -0.66 -11.42
C ILE A 490 -7.48 -0.65 -12.58
N ALA A 491 -7.42 0.45 -13.33
CA ALA A 491 -6.45 0.61 -14.42
C ALA A 491 -5.01 0.43 -13.94
N PHE A 492 -4.69 0.99 -12.77
CA PHE A 492 -3.38 0.84 -12.14
C PHE A 492 -3.05 -0.63 -11.83
N ASN A 493 -4.00 -1.37 -11.27
CA ASN A 493 -3.80 -2.78 -10.92
C ASN A 493 -3.74 -3.71 -12.14
N ALA A 494 -4.45 -3.39 -13.22
CA ALA A 494 -4.55 -4.21 -14.43
C ALA A 494 -3.59 -3.78 -15.56
N ALA A 495 -2.85 -2.67 -15.41
CA ALA A 495 -2.04 -2.11 -16.49
C ALA A 495 -0.81 -2.96 -16.84
N ASN A 496 -0.87 -3.62 -18.00
CA ASN A 496 0.20 -4.39 -18.64
C ASN A 496 -0.03 -4.34 -20.16
N LYS A 497 1.00 -4.52 -20.98
CA LYS A 497 0.86 -4.54 -22.45
C LYS A 497 -0.12 -5.62 -22.91
N SER A 498 -0.03 -6.82 -22.34
CA SER A 498 -0.91 -7.95 -22.70
C SER A 498 -2.36 -7.71 -22.30
N THR A 499 -2.62 -7.19 -21.09
CA THR A 499 -3.98 -6.88 -20.64
C THR A 499 -4.60 -5.70 -21.40
N ILE A 500 -3.79 -4.70 -21.78
CA ILE A 500 -4.23 -3.61 -22.66
C ILE A 500 -4.65 -4.15 -24.03
N HIS A 501 -3.87 -5.07 -24.59
CA HIS A 501 -4.19 -5.70 -25.88
C HIS A 501 -5.47 -6.57 -25.78
N ALA A 502 -5.61 -7.37 -24.72
CA ALA A 502 -6.81 -8.15 -24.48
C ALA A 502 -8.06 -7.26 -24.31
N LEU A 503 -7.93 -6.14 -23.57
CA LEU A 503 -9.03 -5.17 -23.44
C LEU A 503 -9.39 -4.51 -24.76
N GLU A 504 -8.43 -4.30 -25.66
CA GLU A 504 -8.66 -3.73 -26.99
C GLU A 504 -9.55 -4.64 -27.86
N SER A 505 -9.27 -5.94 -27.89
CA SER A 505 -10.08 -6.92 -28.62
C SER A 505 -11.49 -7.04 -28.07
N TYR A 506 -11.66 -6.96 -26.74
CA TYR A 506 -12.96 -7.08 -26.08
C TYR A 506 -13.87 -5.86 -26.28
N THR A 507 -13.31 -4.64 -26.40
CA THR A 507 -14.05 -3.40 -26.12
C THR A 507 -14.09 -2.41 -27.28
N SER A 508 -13.94 -2.86 -28.53
CA SER A 508 -13.84 -1.98 -29.71
C SER A 508 -14.99 -0.94 -29.86
N GLN A 509 -16.13 -1.13 -29.18
CA GLN A 509 -17.30 -0.27 -29.32
C GLN A 509 -17.73 0.50 -28.04
N LYS A 510 -17.20 0.20 -26.85
CA LYS A 510 -17.66 0.82 -25.59
C LYS A 510 -16.71 1.96 -25.14
N TYR A 511 -17.24 3.18 -24.99
CA TYR A 511 -16.41 4.35 -24.62
C TYR A 511 -15.77 4.25 -23.24
N ASN A 512 -16.50 3.79 -22.23
CA ASN A 512 -15.94 3.61 -20.90
C ASN A 512 -14.73 2.66 -20.90
N ALA A 513 -14.77 1.64 -21.77
CA ALA A 513 -13.66 0.72 -21.93
C ALA A 513 -12.44 1.36 -22.60
N LYS A 514 -12.68 2.26 -23.58
CA LYS A 514 -11.60 3.03 -24.20
C LYS A 514 -10.96 4.00 -23.22
N ILE A 515 -11.76 4.60 -22.33
CA ILE A 515 -11.24 5.45 -21.24
C ILE A 515 -10.44 4.62 -20.24
N LEU A 516 -10.94 3.44 -19.82
CA LEU A 516 -10.20 2.53 -18.95
C LEU A 516 -8.86 2.10 -19.58
N ARG A 517 -8.88 1.76 -20.88
CA ARG A 517 -7.68 1.42 -21.64
C ARG A 517 -6.69 2.58 -21.68
N LEU A 518 -7.16 3.81 -21.90
CA LEU A 518 -6.31 5.01 -21.87
C LEU A 518 -5.65 5.21 -20.50
N MET A 519 -6.39 4.98 -19.41
CA MET A 519 -5.85 5.02 -18.06
C MET A 519 -4.81 3.91 -17.82
N MET A 520 -5.03 2.70 -18.35
CA MET A 520 -4.04 1.63 -18.28
C MET A 520 -2.76 1.98 -19.05
N GLN A 521 -2.88 2.61 -20.23
CA GLN A 521 -1.73 3.09 -21.02
C GLN A 521 -0.95 4.18 -20.29
N GLU A 522 -1.66 5.10 -19.62
CA GLU A 522 -1.03 6.10 -18.74
C GLU A 522 -0.15 5.43 -17.69
N ASN A 523 -0.66 4.36 -17.08
CA ASN A 523 0.04 3.61 -16.05
C ASN A 523 1.20 2.75 -16.56
N VAL A 524 1.25 2.35 -17.84
CA VAL A 524 2.39 1.63 -18.44
C VAL A 524 3.58 2.55 -18.74
N GLY A 525 3.33 3.86 -18.85
CA GLY A 525 4.38 4.87 -18.89
C GLY A 525 4.98 5.15 -20.27
N ASP A 526 4.41 4.65 -21.37
CA ASP A 526 4.79 5.03 -22.73
C ASP A 526 4.05 6.31 -23.15
N THR A 527 4.69 7.46 -22.92
CA THR A 527 4.09 8.78 -23.16
C THR A 527 3.69 8.99 -24.62
N SER A 528 4.48 8.53 -25.59
CA SER A 528 4.17 8.74 -27.00
C SER A 528 2.92 7.96 -27.43
N VAL A 529 2.81 6.70 -27.00
CA VAL A 529 1.63 5.85 -27.24
C VAL A 529 0.41 6.42 -26.53
N PHE A 530 0.56 6.85 -25.27
CA PHE A 530 -0.53 7.48 -24.51
C PHE A 530 -1.07 8.71 -25.23
N VAL A 531 -0.20 9.67 -25.61
CA VAL A 531 -0.59 10.92 -26.29
C VAL A 531 -1.29 10.63 -27.61
N GLN A 532 -0.75 9.69 -28.42
CA GLN A 532 -1.37 9.29 -29.67
C GLN A 532 -2.79 8.74 -29.48
N ASN A 533 -2.98 7.84 -28.50
CA ASN A 533 -4.27 7.22 -28.23
C ASN A 533 -5.26 8.20 -27.59
N ALA A 534 -4.80 9.14 -26.75
CA ALA A 534 -5.64 10.20 -26.21
C ALA A 534 -6.21 11.09 -27.34
N ILE A 535 -5.37 11.46 -28.33
CA ILE A 535 -5.79 12.26 -29.48
C ILE A 535 -6.76 11.45 -30.38
N ALA A 536 -6.48 10.17 -30.62
CA ALA A 536 -7.34 9.31 -31.41
C ALA A 536 -8.73 9.16 -30.75
N LEU A 537 -8.75 8.88 -29.44
CA LEU A 537 -9.99 8.77 -28.66
C LEU A 537 -10.78 10.07 -28.64
N GLN A 538 -10.10 11.22 -28.50
CA GLN A 538 -10.73 12.55 -28.54
C GLN A 538 -11.45 12.79 -29.90
N ARG A 539 -10.83 12.40 -31.00
CA ARG A 539 -11.42 12.54 -32.35
C ARG A 539 -12.63 11.62 -32.53
N GLU A 540 -12.53 10.40 -32.03
CA GLU A 540 -13.58 9.39 -32.11
C GLU A 540 -14.82 9.78 -31.29
N ILE A 541 -14.62 10.30 -30.09
CA ILE A 541 -15.71 10.76 -29.19
C ILE A 541 -16.45 11.99 -29.78
N GLY A 542 -15.78 12.74 -30.65
CA GLY A 542 -16.38 13.90 -31.31
C GLY A 542 -16.64 15.06 -30.35
N ASN A 543 -17.88 15.57 -30.32
CA ASN A 543 -18.24 16.77 -29.57
C ASN A 543 -18.85 16.52 -28.18
N ASP A 544 -18.73 15.32 -27.60
CA ASP A 544 -19.19 15.09 -26.24
C ASP A 544 -18.32 15.87 -25.21
N PRO A 545 -18.87 16.91 -24.56
CA PRO A 545 -18.06 17.74 -23.67
C PRO A 545 -17.66 17.05 -22.40
N TYR A 546 -18.46 16.08 -21.91
CA TYR A 546 -18.16 15.33 -20.69
C TYR A 546 -17.00 14.37 -20.94
N ALA A 547 -17.05 13.63 -22.04
CA ALA A 547 -15.96 12.73 -22.42
C ALA A 547 -14.65 13.47 -22.70
N LYS A 548 -14.71 14.65 -23.34
CA LYS A 548 -13.55 15.53 -23.52
C LYS A 548 -12.92 15.92 -22.20
N MET A 549 -13.73 16.31 -21.23
CA MET A 549 -13.27 16.67 -19.90
C MET A 549 -12.59 15.48 -19.21
N LEU A 550 -13.12 14.26 -19.32
CA LEU A 550 -12.51 13.06 -18.75
C LEU A 550 -11.13 12.80 -19.35
N ILE A 551 -10.99 12.83 -20.68
CA ILE A 551 -9.69 12.67 -21.36
C ILE A 551 -8.71 13.75 -20.94
N GLY A 552 -9.17 15.00 -20.84
CA GLY A 552 -8.37 16.14 -20.38
C GLY A 552 -7.84 15.95 -18.96
N ARG A 553 -8.66 15.43 -18.04
CA ARG A 553 -8.25 15.14 -16.65
C ARG A 553 -7.20 14.02 -16.60
N ILE A 554 -7.36 12.97 -17.41
CA ILE A 554 -6.38 11.87 -17.51
C ILE A 554 -5.05 12.40 -18.07
N ALA A 555 -5.10 13.20 -19.14
CA ALA A 555 -3.90 13.80 -19.73
C ALA A 555 -3.20 14.77 -18.77
N TYR A 556 -3.96 15.58 -18.03
CA TYR A 556 -3.42 16.46 -16.99
C TYR A 556 -2.69 15.67 -15.91
N LYS A 557 -3.28 14.58 -15.41
CA LYS A 557 -2.65 13.69 -14.45
C LYS A 557 -1.35 13.11 -15.01
N HIS A 558 -1.37 12.62 -16.26
CA HIS A 558 -0.18 12.09 -16.91
C HIS A 558 0.99 13.09 -16.92
N ILE A 559 0.73 14.35 -17.29
CA ILE A 559 1.75 15.41 -17.31
C ILE A 559 2.28 15.71 -15.91
N ILE A 560 1.43 15.72 -14.89
CA ILE A 560 1.85 16.01 -13.52
C ILE A 560 2.84 14.97 -13.00
N TYR A 561 2.56 13.70 -13.24
CA TYR A 561 3.35 12.60 -12.68
C TYR A 561 4.56 12.18 -13.55
N GLN A 562 4.59 12.58 -14.83
CA GLN A 562 5.76 12.33 -15.69
C GLN A 562 6.81 13.44 -15.52
N GLU A 563 8.02 13.06 -15.06
CA GLU A 563 9.08 14.05 -14.80
C GLU A 563 9.68 14.63 -16.09
N ASN A 564 9.80 13.82 -17.13
CA ASN A 564 10.51 14.14 -18.37
C ASN A 564 9.62 14.09 -19.61
N ILE A 565 8.41 14.68 -19.53
CA ILE A 565 7.57 14.76 -20.71
C ILE A 565 8.16 15.75 -21.74
N ASP A 566 8.32 15.29 -23.00
CA ASP A 566 8.82 16.15 -24.08
C ASP A 566 7.81 17.29 -24.37
N SER A 567 8.35 18.49 -24.58
CA SER A 567 7.56 19.67 -24.97
C SER A 567 6.74 19.44 -26.25
N ARG A 568 7.23 18.57 -27.15
CA ARG A 568 6.51 18.15 -28.36
C ARG A 568 5.24 17.39 -28.03
N GLU A 569 5.25 16.49 -27.05
CA GLU A 569 4.08 15.73 -26.64
C GLU A 569 3.03 16.64 -25.96
N ILE A 570 3.48 17.59 -25.15
CA ILE A 570 2.58 18.62 -24.58
C ILE A 570 1.94 19.43 -25.72
N SER A 571 2.71 19.88 -26.72
CA SER A 571 2.19 20.62 -27.88
C SER A 571 1.17 19.82 -28.68
N ARG A 572 1.36 18.49 -28.80
CA ARG A 572 0.39 17.59 -29.44
C ARG A 572 -0.94 17.50 -28.66
N LEU A 573 -0.89 17.46 -27.32
CA LEU A 573 -2.10 17.45 -26.49
C LEU A 573 -2.88 18.78 -26.60
N ILE A 574 -2.18 19.90 -26.71
CA ILE A 574 -2.78 21.24 -26.93
C ILE A 574 -3.40 21.30 -28.33
N SER A 575 -2.66 20.92 -29.38
CA SER A 575 -3.14 20.96 -30.76
C SER A 575 -4.30 19.98 -31.02
N GLY A 576 -4.35 18.88 -30.26
CA GLY A 576 -5.46 17.93 -30.25
C GLY A 576 -6.69 18.38 -29.45
N ASN A 577 -6.69 19.60 -28.89
CA ASN A 577 -7.77 20.16 -28.04
C ASN A 577 -8.09 19.31 -26.79
N ILE A 578 -7.10 18.58 -26.27
CA ILE A 578 -7.23 17.80 -25.03
C ILE A 578 -6.94 18.68 -23.83
N LEU A 579 -5.90 19.52 -23.92
CA LEU A 579 -5.52 20.48 -22.89
C LEU A 579 -5.52 21.91 -23.45
N ASN A 580 -5.85 22.86 -22.58
CA ASN A 580 -5.77 24.27 -22.92
C ASN A 580 -4.34 24.79 -22.75
N ASP A 581 -3.92 25.67 -23.67
CA ASP A 581 -2.69 26.43 -23.49
C ASP A 581 -2.88 27.43 -22.33
N ARG A 582 -1.99 27.41 -21.35
CA ARG A 582 -2.09 28.27 -20.16
C ARG A 582 -2.05 29.76 -20.49
N SER A 583 -1.29 30.17 -21.50
CA SER A 583 -1.22 31.55 -21.94
C SER A 583 -2.56 32.07 -22.45
N LYS A 584 -3.33 31.22 -23.13
CA LYS A 584 -4.68 31.56 -23.60
C LYS A 584 -5.70 31.61 -22.46
N THR A 585 -5.57 30.74 -21.47
CA THR A 585 -6.48 30.68 -20.30
C THR A 585 -6.31 31.92 -19.42
N THR A 586 -5.08 32.37 -19.18
CA THR A 586 -4.79 33.58 -18.42
C THR A 586 -5.35 34.84 -19.12
N LEU A 587 -5.26 34.88 -20.46
CA LEU A 587 -5.84 35.93 -21.27
C LEU A 587 -7.38 35.98 -21.25
N LEU A 588 -8.03 34.81 -21.19
CA LEU A 588 -9.49 34.71 -21.08
C LEU A 588 -9.98 35.16 -19.71
N LEU A 589 -9.34 34.70 -18.64
CA LEU A 589 -9.67 35.10 -17.27
C LEU A 589 -9.45 36.60 -17.03
N SER A 590 -8.41 37.21 -17.63
CA SER A 590 -8.19 38.66 -17.57
C SER A 590 -9.22 39.45 -18.37
N LYS A 591 -9.77 38.90 -19.44
CA LYS A 591 -10.85 39.52 -20.22
C LYS A 591 -12.21 39.43 -19.53
N GLU A 592 -12.50 38.29 -18.84
CA GLU A 592 -13.73 38.16 -18.05
C GLU A 592 -13.73 39.07 -16.83
N SER A 593 -12.60 39.23 -16.15
CA SER A 593 -12.47 40.20 -15.04
C SER A 593 -12.56 41.66 -15.50
N ALA A 594 -12.10 41.98 -16.73
CA ALA A 594 -12.21 43.30 -17.31
C ALA A 594 -13.60 43.62 -17.89
N SER A 595 -14.44 42.62 -18.16
CA SER A 595 -15.83 42.82 -18.60
C SER A 595 -16.83 42.91 -17.44
N GLN A 596 -16.39 42.60 -16.21
CA GLN A 596 -17.18 42.72 -14.98
C GLN A 596 -16.82 43.98 -14.15
N SER A 597 -15.82 44.72 -14.54
CA SER A 597 -15.49 46.06 -14.05
C SER A 597 -16.04 47.14 -15.01
#